data_20e6f09251b6e62ef9f2d248b6fcae9d
#
_entry.id   20e6f09251b6e62ef9f2d248b6fcae9d
#
_cell.length_a   1.000
_cell.length_b   1.000
_cell.length_c   1.000
_cell.angle_alpha   90.00
_cell.angle_beta   90.00
_cell.angle_gamma   90.00
#
_symmetry.space_group_name_H-M   'P 1'
#
loop_
_entity.id
_entity.type
_entity.pdbx_description
1 polymer ?
#
loop_
_entity_poly.entity_id
_entity_poly.type
_entity_poly.pdbx_seq_one_letter_code
_entity_poly.pdbx_strand_id
1 'polypeptide(L)'
;MSVHSDLIPLQPGDRAPNVVLDAITQEGKIALDDFRGQRPVLVGLFRGLHCAFCRRHIAAQARLDPELREKGVGSLTVVNTPIERARLYFRYHPMPNLLAASDPERASHRAFGLPNLEFTEDETNWPYKVSMAAAKDMRVDLPGELPGPMDPFAASEFLDKKDHYELTEADEQMMATGHGQL
;
A
#
# COMPACT_ATOMS: atom_id res chain seq x y z
N MET A 1 18.32 16.60 13.08
CA MET A 1 17.11 17.46 13.10
C MET A 1 16.07 16.75 12.25
N SER A 2 15.16 16.00 12.86
CA SER A 2 14.07 15.30 12.16
C SER A 2 13.08 16.37 11.71
N VAL A 3 13.00 16.59 10.40
CA VAL A 3 11.95 17.44 9.83
C VAL A 3 10.69 16.57 9.83
N HIS A 4 9.98 16.57 10.94
CA HIS A 4 8.57 16.19 10.92
C HIS A 4 7.87 17.28 10.09
N SER A 5 7.75 17.05 8.79
CA SER A 5 6.84 17.85 7.99
C SER A 5 5.45 17.58 8.56
N ASP A 6 4.77 18.64 9.02
CA ASP A 6 3.38 18.60 9.47
C ASP A 6 2.48 18.27 8.27
N LEU A 7 2.61 17.03 7.76
CA LEU A 7 1.73 16.53 6.71
C LEU A 7 0.34 16.37 7.33
N ILE A 8 -0.59 17.16 6.86
CA ILE A 8 -1.99 17.08 7.28
C ILE A 8 -2.71 16.22 6.25
N PRO A 9 -3.26 15.06 6.65
CA PRO A 9 -4.04 14.22 5.77
C PRO A 9 -5.24 15.00 5.19
N LEU A 10 -5.51 14.79 3.92
CA LEU A 10 -6.67 15.37 3.26
C LEU A 10 -7.96 14.99 4.00
N GLN A 11 -8.86 15.93 4.09
CA GLN A 11 -10.16 15.76 4.70
C GLN A 11 -11.26 15.57 3.64
N PRO A 12 -12.40 14.96 4.00
CA PRO A 12 -13.55 14.91 3.11
C PRO A 12 -13.95 16.30 2.60
N GLY A 13 -14.02 16.46 1.28
CA GLY A 13 -14.28 17.73 0.62
C GLY A 13 -13.03 18.42 0.07
N ASP A 14 -11.84 18.01 0.50
CA ASP A 14 -10.60 18.53 -0.07
C ASP A 14 -10.41 18.07 -1.52
N ARG A 15 -9.77 18.93 -2.30
CA ARG A 15 -9.42 18.56 -3.67
C ARG A 15 -8.30 17.54 -3.69
N ALA A 16 -8.57 16.37 -4.28
CA ALA A 16 -7.52 15.35 -4.49
C ALA A 16 -6.37 15.92 -5.33
N PRO A 17 -5.11 15.70 -4.94
CA PRO A 17 -3.94 16.16 -5.69
C PRO A 17 -3.85 15.42 -7.03
N ASN A 18 -3.30 16.08 -8.06
CA ASN A 18 -2.91 15.38 -9.26
C ASN A 18 -1.53 14.76 -9.07
N VAL A 19 -1.47 13.45 -9.12
CA VAL A 19 -0.21 12.69 -9.15
C VAL A 19 -0.14 11.92 -10.47
N VAL A 20 1.05 11.88 -11.08
CA VAL A 20 1.32 11.18 -12.35
C VAL A 20 2.33 10.08 -12.08
N LEU A 21 1.94 8.84 -12.23
CA LEU A 21 2.68 7.65 -11.83
C LEU A 21 2.93 6.72 -13.00
N ASP A 22 3.98 5.92 -12.93
CA ASP A 22 4.28 4.89 -13.93
C ASP A 22 3.29 3.73 -13.81
N ALA A 23 2.63 3.39 -14.91
CA ALA A 23 1.66 2.31 -14.94
C ALA A 23 2.35 0.94 -14.86
N ILE A 24 1.81 0.06 -14.00
CA ILE A 24 2.28 -1.33 -13.84
C ILE A 24 1.55 -2.24 -14.82
N THR A 25 0.22 -2.15 -14.85
CA THR A 25 -0.67 -3.09 -15.57
C THR A 25 -1.01 -2.67 -16.99
N GLN A 26 -0.47 -1.56 -17.43
CA GLN A 26 -0.55 -1.04 -18.81
C GLN A 26 0.72 -0.29 -19.15
N GLU A 27 0.85 0.17 -20.39
CA GLU A 27 1.95 1.04 -20.79
C GLU A 27 1.71 2.50 -20.40
N GLY A 28 2.80 3.26 -20.25
CA GLY A 28 2.77 4.70 -20.01
C GLY A 28 2.57 5.09 -18.56
N LYS A 29 1.84 6.16 -18.34
CA LYS A 29 1.58 6.76 -17.04
C LYS A 29 0.08 6.85 -16.76
N ILE A 30 -0.27 6.98 -15.49
CA ILE A 30 -1.63 7.19 -14.98
C ILE A 30 -1.60 8.48 -14.19
N ALA A 31 -2.50 9.41 -14.50
CA ALA A 31 -2.73 10.62 -13.73
C ALA A 31 -4.08 10.54 -12.99
N LEU A 32 -4.15 11.05 -11.76
CA LEU A 32 -5.45 11.12 -11.07
C LEU A 32 -6.42 12.06 -11.79
N ASP A 33 -5.90 13.06 -12.49
CA ASP A 33 -6.74 13.96 -13.29
C ASP A 33 -7.41 13.26 -14.49
N ASP A 34 -6.94 12.08 -14.91
CA ASP A 34 -7.60 11.29 -15.97
C ASP A 34 -9.01 10.84 -15.58
N PHE A 35 -9.30 10.77 -14.29
CA PHE A 35 -10.62 10.41 -13.77
C PHE A 35 -11.52 11.63 -13.51
N ARG A 36 -10.91 12.82 -13.42
CA ARG A 36 -11.61 14.03 -12.98
C ARG A 36 -12.69 14.46 -13.98
N GLY A 37 -13.90 14.64 -13.47
CA GLY A 37 -15.06 15.01 -14.30
C GLY A 37 -15.61 13.85 -15.15
N GLN A 38 -15.00 12.66 -15.08
CA GLN A 38 -15.47 11.47 -15.81
C GLN A 38 -16.21 10.50 -14.88
N ARG A 39 -15.59 10.12 -13.77
CA ARG A 39 -16.15 9.17 -12.80
C ARG A 39 -15.45 9.27 -11.46
N PRO A 40 -16.13 8.89 -10.37
CA PRO A 40 -15.49 8.66 -9.08
C PRO A 40 -14.39 7.57 -9.22
N VAL A 41 -13.33 7.67 -8.40
CA VAL A 41 -12.27 6.68 -8.36
C VAL A 41 -11.95 6.29 -6.92
N LEU A 42 -11.87 4.98 -6.66
CA LEU A 42 -11.31 4.43 -5.44
C LEU A 42 -9.79 4.33 -5.59
N VAL A 43 -9.06 5.11 -4.82
CA VAL A 43 -7.58 5.08 -4.82
C VAL A 43 -7.10 4.33 -3.59
N GLY A 44 -6.45 3.18 -3.81
CA GLY A 44 -5.75 2.44 -2.76
C GLY A 44 -4.26 2.83 -2.76
N LEU A 45 -3.79 3.44 -1.67
CA LEU A 45 -2.39 3.77 -1.46
C LEU A 45 -1.78 2.71 -0.53
N PHE A 46 -0.89 1.87 -1.08
CA PHE A 46 -0.30 0.75 -0.36
C PHE A 46 1.19 0.96 -0.13
N ARG A 47 1.70 0.47 1.00
CA ARG A 47 3.12 0.56 1.34
C ARG A 47 4.02 -0.09 0.29
N GLY A 48 3.64 -1.24 -0.22
CA GLY A 48 4.40 -1.94 -1.24
C GLY A 48 4.14 -3.45 -1.21
N LEU A 49 4.68 -4.15 -2.20
CA LEU A 49 4.48 -5.59 -2.35
C LEU A 49 5.26 -6.44 -1.34
N HIS A 50 6.28 -5.87 -0.69
CA HIS A 50 6.95 -6.48 0.46
C HIS A 50 6.03 -6.68 1.67
N CYS A 51 4.90 -5.97 1.73
CA CYS A 51 3.92 -6.09 2.80
C CYS A 51 2.90 -7.18 2.48
N ALA A 52 2.91 -8.28 3.21
CA ALA A 52 1.99 -9.39 3.04
C ALA A 52 0.50 -8.99 3.15
N PHE A 53 0.19 -8.06 4.06
CA PHE A 53 -1.17 -7.54 4.21
C PHE A 53 -1.58 -6.67 3.03
N CYS A 54 -0.64 -5.86 2.49
CA CYS A 54 -0.91 -5.04 1.31
C CYS A 54 -1.25 -5.91 0.11
N ARG A 55 -0.53 -7.02 -0.11
CA ARG A 55 -0.83 -7.96 -1.20
C ARG A 55 -2.27 -8.49 -1.11
N ARG A 56 -2.76 -8.79 0.11
CA ARG A 56 -4.14 -9.24 0.34
C ARG A 56 -5.17 -8.16 0.08
N HIS A 57 -4.90 -6.94 0.51
CA HIS A 57 -5.77 -5.79 0.21
C HIS A 57 -5.83 -5.48 -1.28
N ILE A 58 -4.70 -5.56 -1.98
CA ILE A 58 -4.63 -5.40 -3.44
C ILE A 58 -5.47 -6.48 -4.13
N ALA A 59 -5.33 -7.74 -3.72
CA ALA A 59 -6.15 -8.82 -4.25
C ALA A 59 -7.65 -8.63 -3.93
N ALA A 60 -8.00 -8.10 -2.76
CA ALA A 60 -9.38 -7.76 -2.41
C ALA A 60 -9.91 -6.62 -3.29
N GLN A 61 -9.12 -5.56 -3.52
CA GLN A 61 -9.50 -4.47 -4.43
C GLN A 61 -9.71 -4.98 -5.85
N ALA A 62 -8.84 -5.88 -6.33
CA ALA A 62 -8.99 -6.50 -7.65
C ALA A 62 -10.29 -7.33 -7.78
N ARG A 63 -10.71 -8.01 -6.71
CA ARG A 63 -11.99 -8.73 -6.70
C ARG A 63 -13.20 -7.81 -6.69
N LEU A 64 -13.09 -6.63 -6.08
CA LEU A 64 -14.15 -5.62 -6.04
C LEU A 64 -14.26 -4.81 -7.34
N ASP A 65 -13.22 -4.76 -8.16
CA ASP A 65 -13.16 -3.89 -9.34
C ASP A 65 -14.34 -4.09 -10.32
N PRO A 66 -14.78 -5.32 -10.65
CA PRO A 66 -15.96 -5.50 -11.51
C PRO A 66 -17.22 -4.86 -10.95
N GLU A 67 -17.50 -5.02 -9.65
CA GLU A 67 -18.66 -4.41 -8.99
C GLU A 67 -18.57 -2.88 -8.97
N LEU A 68 -17.38 -2.34 -8.71
CA LEU A 68 -17.13 -0.89 -8.76
C LEU A 68 -17.41 -0.34 -10.16
N ARG A 69 -16.94 -1.02 -11.20
CA ARG A 69 -17.18 -0.63 -12.60
C ARG A 69 -18.66 -0.64 -12.99
N GLU A 70 -19.41 -1.65 -12.54
CA GLU A 70 -20.87 -1.71 -12.75
C GLU A 70 -21.57 -0.49 -12.12
N LYS A 71 -21.05 0.03 -11.01
CA LYS A 71 -21.53 1.23 -10.34
C LYS A 71 -20.95 2.53 -10.90
N GLY A 72 -20.18 2.47 -11.98
CA GLY A 72 -19.54 3.64 -12.61
C GLY A 72 -18.35 4.20 -11.84
N VAL A 73 -17.77 3.43 -10.89
CA VAL A 73 -16.59 3.82 -10.10
C VAL A 73 -15.34 3.20 -10.69
N GLY A 74 -14.30 4.01 -10.93
CA GLY A 74 -12.96 3.54 -11.27
C GLY A 74 -12.21 3.04 -10.03
N SER A 75 -11.14 2.27 -10.24
CA SER A 75 -10.27 1.77 -9.17
C SER A 75 -8.81 1.94 -9.60
N LEU A 76 -7.97 2.48 -8.71
CA LEU A 76 -6.54 2.64 -8.90
C LEU A 76 -5.79 2.13 -7.68
N THR A 77 -4.89 1.19 -7.89
CA THR A 77 -3.96 0.69 -6.87
C THR A 77 -2.60 1.36 -7.04
N VAL A 78 -2.07 1.96 -5.99
CA VAL A 78 -0.72 2.55 -5.99
C VAL A 78 0.15 1.79 -5.00
N VAL A 79 1.31 1.32 -5.45
CA VAL A 79 2.26 0.58 -4.61
C VAL A 79 3.62 1.26 -4.56
N ASN A 80 4.22 1.33 -3.38
CA ASN A 80 5.57 1.87 -3.17
C ASN A 80 6.64 0.84 -3.52
N THR A 81 6.53 0.22 -4.68
CA THR A 81 7.43 -0.80 -5.17
C THR A 81 8.01 -0.34 -6.50
N PRO A 82 9.32 -0.46 -6.74
CA PRO A 82 9.93 -0.12 -8.02
C PRO A 82 9.23 -0.81 -9.19
N ILE A 83 9.09 -0.09 -10.31
CA ILE A 83 8.25 -0.51 -11.44
C ILE A 83 8.59 -1.91 -11.98
N GLU A 84 9.87 -2.24 -12.09
CA GLU A 84 10.31 -3.53 -12.62
C GLU A 84 9.91 -4.68 -11.68
N ARG A 85 10.08 -4.48 -10.37
CA ARG A 85 9.67 -5.44 -9.35
C ARG A 85 8.16 -5.61 -9.31
N ALA A 86 7.42 -4.50 -9.43
CA ALA A 86 5.97 -4.51 -9.45
C ALA A 86 5.43 -5.23 -10.69
N ARG A 87 5.97 -4.94 -11.88
CA ARG A 87 5.62 -5.65 -13.13
C ARG A 87 5.89 -7.14 -13.05
N LEU A 88 7.03 -7.52 -12.45
CA LEU A 88 7.37 -8.93 -12.24
C LEU A 88 6.32 -9.61 -11.36
N TYR A 89 5.96 -9.00 -10.23
CA TYR A 89 4.94 -9.52 -9.32
C TYR A 89 3.61 -9.73 -10.04
N PHE A 90 3.07 -8.70 -10.72
CA PHE A 90 1.78 -8.78 -11.39
C PHE A 90 1.77 -9.75 -12.59
N ARG A 91 2.94 -10.07 -13.15
CA ARG A 91 3.06 -11.13 -14.17
C ARG A 91 2.80 -12.51 -13.59
N TYR A 92 3.31 -12.79 -12.38
CA TYR A 92 3.12 -14.08 -11.69
C TYR A 92 1.83 -14.14 -10.88
N HIS A 93 1.26 -12.99 -10.54
CA HIS A 93 -0.01 -12.86 -9.81
C HIS A 93 -0.99 -12.00 -10.64
N PRO A 94 -1.52 -12.55 -11.74
CA PRO A 94 -2.32 -11.77 -12.67
C PRO A 94 -3.63 -11.30 -12.04
N MET A 95 -3.90 -10.01 -12.18
CA MET A 95 -5.12 -9.33 -11.75
C MET A 95 -5.65 -8.52 -12.95
N PRO A 96 -6.32 -9.18 -13.92
CA PRO A 96 -6.53 -8.63 -15.27
C PRO A 96 -7.35 -7.33 -15.31
N ASN A 97 -8.16 -7.08 -14.31
CA ASN A 97 -9.01 -5.88 -14.28
C ASN A 97 -8.42 -4.75 -13.42
N LEU A 98 -7.33 -5.01 -12.71
CA LEU A 98 -6.75 -4.04 -11.79
C LEU A 98 -5.90 -3.01 -12.54
N LEU A 99 -6.24 -1.72 -12.38
CA LEU A 99 -5.36 -0.63 -12.78
C LEU A 99 -4.38 -0.36 -11.63
N ALA A 100 -3.09 -0.48 -11.90
CA ALA A 100 -2.06 -0.33 -10.87
C ALA A 100 -0.91 0.57 -11.34
N ALA A 101 -0.36 1.34 -10.40
CA ALA A 101 0.74 2.27 -10.60
C ALA A 101 1.84 2.10 -9.55
N SER A 102 3.08 2.38 -9.96
CA SER A 102 4.28 2.34 -9.11
C SER A 102 4.60 3.75 -8.61
N ASP A 103 4.89 3.86 -7.31
CA ASP A 103 5.28 5.10 -6.64
C ASP A 103 6.37 4.83 -5.58
N PRO A 104 7.56 4.37 -5.98
CA PRO A 104 8.64 4.06 -5.03
C PRO A 104 9.07 5.27 -4.21
N GLU A 105 8.93 6.47 -4.75
CA GLU A 105 9.24 7.72 -4.07
C GLU A 105 8.12 8.20 -3.14
N ARG A 106 6.97 7.52 -3.11
CA ARG A 106 5.80 7.88 -2.31
C ARG A 106 5.31 9.32 -2.51
N ALA A 107 5.40 9.79 -3.73
CA ALA A 107 4.92 11.13 -4.10
C ALA A 107 3.41 11.27 -3.86
N SER A 108 2.64 10.23 -4.17
CA SER A 108 1.20 10.17 -3.88
C SER A 108 0.91 10.25 -2.39
N HIS A 109 1.60 9.45 -1.56
CA HIS A 109 1.40 9.44 -0.11
C HIS A 109 1.65 10.83 0.48
N ARG A 110 2.75 11.49 0.09
CA ARG A 110 3.03 12.86 0.54
C ARG A 110 1.98 13.87 0.04
N ALA A 111 1.57 13.76 -1.22
CA ALA A 111 0.57 14.64 -1.80
C ALA A 111 -0.79 14.52 -1.10
N PHE A 112 -1.15 13.31 -0.62
CA PHE A 112 -2.35 13.08 0.18
C PHE A 112 -2.16 13.40 1.67
N GLY A 113 -0.98 13.90 2.07
CA GLY A 113 -0.68 14.26 3.45
C GLY A 113 -0.54 13.06 4.39
N LEU A 114 -0.26 11.86 3.85
CA LEU A 114 -0.11 10.67 4.68
C LEU A 114 1.26 10.69 5.38
N PRO A 115 1.30 10.53 6.71
CA PRO A 115 2.54 10.49 7.46
C PRO A 115 3.30 9.18 7.23
N ASN A 116 4.59 9.23 7.56
CA ASN A 116 5.35 8.01 7.76
C ASN A 116 5.01 7.45 9.13
N LEU A 117 4.74 6.16 9.19
CA LEU A 117 4.64 5.47 10.47
C LEU A 117 6.05 5.19 10.99
N GLU A 118 6.32 5.53 12.24
CA GLU A 118 7.57 5.25 12.93
C GLU A 118 7.35 4.24 14.06
N PHE A 119 8.26 3.26 14.17
CA PHE A 119 8.33 2.42 15.35
C PHE A 119 9.22 3.09 16.40
N THR A 120 8.74 3.11 17.63
CA THR A 120 9.45 3.69 18.80
C THR A 120 9.49 2.67 19.92
N GLU A 121 10.36 2.88 20.90
CA GLU A 121 10.42 1.99 22.08
C GLU A 121 9.29 2.30 23.07
N ASP A 122 8.98 3.58 23.27
CA ASP A 122 8.25 4.03 24.47
C ASP A 122 6.86 4.60 24.21
N GLU A 123 6.52 5.01 22.99
CA GLU A 123 5.34 5.82 22.77
C GLU A 123 4.53 5.40 21.56
N THR A 124 3.20 5.29 21.76
CA THR A 124 2.26 5.14 20.64
C THR A 124 1.49 6.44 20.43
N ASN A 125 1.60 7.01 19.24
CA ASN A 125 0.82 8.15 18.77
C ASN A 125 0.32 7.85 17.36
N TRP A 126 -0.72 7.03 17.30
CA TRP A 126 -1.32 6.63 16.03
C TRP A 126 -1.88 7.82 15.25
N PRO A 127 -1.67 7.95 13.93
CA PRO A 127 -1.02 6.99 13.02
C PRO A 127 0.48 7.24 12.80
N TYR A 128 1.12 8.07 13.58
CA TYR A 128 2.50 8.53 13.36
C TYR A 128 3.54 7.63 14.00
N LYS A 129 3.25 7.16 15.21
CA LYS A 129 4.17 6.35 16.01
C LYS A 129 3.47 5.15 16.61
N VAL A 130 4.14 4.02 16.61
CA VAL A 130 3.70 2.80 17.29
C VAL A 130 4.85 2.24 18.11
N SER A 131 4.63 2.01 19.41
CA SER A 131 5.64 1.33 20.21
C SER A 131 5.80 -0.12 19.74
N MET A 132 7.02 -0.62 19.71
CA MET A 132 7.30 -2.02 19.36
C MET A 132 6.60 -3.01 20.30
N ALA A 133 6.47 -2.67 21.58
CA ALA A 133 5.73 -3.48 22.53
C ALA A 133 4.24 -3.56 22.16
N ALA A 134 3.60 -2.41 21.91
CA ALA A 134 2.20 -2.37 21.50
C ALA A 134 1.97 -3.12 20.18
N ALA A 135 2.89 -2.98 19.20
CA ALA A 135 2.80 -3.71 17.94
C ALA A 135 2.87 -5.22 18.13
N LYS A 136 3.73 -5.72 19.02
CA LYS A 136 3.82 -7.16 19.35
C LYS A 136 2.61 -7.70 20.12
N ASP A 137 1.94 -6.85 20.87
CA ASP A 137 0.71 -7.21 21.60
C ASP A 137 -0.53 -7.22 20.71
N MET A 138 -0.48 -6.58 19.54
CA MET A 138 -1.56 -6.67 18.56
C MET A 138 -1.78 -8.12 18.10
N ARG A 139 -3.01 -8.44 17.74
CA ARG A 139 -3.35 -9.74 17.17
C ARG A 139 -4.03 -9.54 15.82
N VAL A 140 -3.44 -10.17 14.82
CA VAL A 140 -4.00 -10.27 13.48
C VAL A 140 -4.66 -11.62 13.36
N ASP A 141 -5.93 -11.62 12.98
CA ASP A 141 -6.67 -12.81 12.64
C ASP A 141 -7.17 -12.72 11.20
N LEU A 142 -6.76 -13.68 10.39
CA LEU A 142 -7.16 -13.79 8.98
C LEU A 142 -7.64 -15.22 8.74
N PRO A 143 -8.92 -15.51 8.97
CA PRO A 143 -9.49 -16.86 8.82
C PRO A 143 -9.22 -17.43 7.42
N GLY A 144 -8.70 -18.66 7.36
CA GLY A 144 -8.31 -19.33 6.12
C GLY A 144 -6.95 -18.90 5.55
N GLU A 145 -6.37 -17.85 6.08
CA GLU A 145 -5.03 -17.38 5.70
C GLU A 145 -3.99 -17.72 6.75
N LEU A 146 -4.28 -17.47 8.02
CA LEU A 146 -3.44 -17.77 9.17
C LEU A 146 -3.98 -18.99 9.93
N PRO A 147 -3.11 -19.72 10.65
CA PRO A 147 -3.55 -20.86 11.48
C PRO A 147 -4.30 -20.43 12.75
N GLY A 148 -4.29 -19.13 13.09
CA GLY A 148 -4.94 -18.51 14.22
C GLY A 148 -4.41 -17.12 14.48
N PRO A 149 -4.95 -16.40 15.49
CA PRO A 149 -4.49 -15.07 15.84
C PRO A 149 -3.02 -15.06 16.25
N MET A 150 -2.23 -14.15 15.67
CA MET A 150 -0.82 -13.98 16.00
C MET A 150 -0.39 -12.51 15.88
N ASP A 151 0.80 -12.16 16.37
CA ASP A 151 1.31 -10.81 16.22
C ASP A 151 1.57 -10.47 14.74
N PRO A 152 1.55 -9.18 14.37
CA PRO A 152 1.68 -8.76 12.97
C PRO A 152 2.98 -9.19 12.28
N PHE A 153 4.08 -9.30 13.02
CA PHE A 153 5.38 -9.69 12.46
C PHE A 153 5.39 -11.18 12.13
N ALA A 154 4.97 -12.02 13.08
CA ALA A 154 4.83 -13.46 12.85
C ALA A 154 3.80 -13.74 11.73
N ALA A 155 2.70 -13.00 11.69
CA ALA A 155 1.71 -13.09 10.63
C ALA A 155 2.30 -12.75 9.27
N SER A 156 3.10 -11.67 9.16
CA SER A 156 3.76 -11.28 7.91
C SER A 156 4.72 -12.37 7.43
N GLU A 157 5.58 -12.87 8.32
CA GLU A 157 6.53 -13.94 7.99
C GLU A 157 5.83 -15.23 7.53
N PHE A 158 4.75 -15.61 8.22
CA PHE A 158 3.95 -16.77 7.83
C PHE A 158 3.36 -16.61 6.43
N LEU A 159 2.80 -15.42 6.16
CA LEU A 159 2.17 -15.12 4.90
C LEU A 159 3.18 -15.00 3.75
N ASP A 160 4.39 -14.49 3.99
CA ASP A 160 5.45 -14.44 3.00
C ASP A 160 5.89 -15.86 2.59
N LYS A 161 6.06 -16.76 3.56
CA LYS A 161 6.34 -18.17 3.30
C LYS A 161 5.21 -18.85 2.52
N LYS A 162 3.96 -18.59 2.89
CA LYS A 162 2.77 -19.13 2.20
C LYS A 162 2.67 -18.63 0.76
N ASP A 163 2.99 -17.37 0.52
CA ASP A 163 2.95 -16.74 -0.79
C ASP A 163 4.17 -17.05 -1.65
N HIS A 164 5.18 -17.74 -1.10
CA HIS A 164 6.52 -17.90 -1.70
C HIS A 164 7.11 -16.53 -2.10
N TYR A 165 6.85 -15.50 -1.29
CA TYR A 165 7.36 -14.16 -1.53
C TYR A 165 8.73 -14.02 -0.84
N GLU A 166 9.76 -13.85 -1.65
CA GLU A 166 11.12 -13.58 -1.17
C GLU A 166 11.37 -12.07 -1.16
N LEU A 167 11.79 -11.53 -0.02
CA LEU A 167 12.26 -10.17 0.09
C LEU A 167 13.54 -10.01 -0.73
N THR A 168 13.59 -8.92 -1.50
CA THR A 168 14.80 -8.51 -2.21
C THR A 168 15.58 -7.52 -1.35
N GLU A 169 16.86 -7.31 -1.66
CA GLU A 169 17.67 -6.26 -1.01
C GLU A 169 16.98 -4.89 -1.09
N ALA A 170 16.32 -4.58 -2.20
CA ALA A 170 15.56 -3.34 -2.36
C ALA A 170 14.34 -3.27 -1.42
N ASP A 171 13.65 -4.39 -1.18
CA ASP A 171 12.56 -4.48 -0.21
C ASP A 171 13.08 -4.24 1.21
N GLU A 172 14.22 -4.85 1.56
CA GLU A 172 14.87 -4.69 2.87
C GLU A 172 15.35 -3.25 3.11
N GLN A 173 15.98 -2.63 2.11
CA GLN A 173 16.38 -1.23 2.16
C GLN A 173 15.17 -0.30 2.34
N MET A 174 14.07 -0.58 1.65
CA MET A 174 12.84 0.20 1.76
C MET A 174 12.23 0.08 3.17
N MET A 175 12.25 -1.10 3.76
CA MET A 175 11.80 -1.30 5.15
C MET A 175 12.71 -0.57 6.15
N ALA A 176 14.03 -0.64 5.96
CA ALA A 176 15.01 -0.01 6.84
C ALA A 176 14.94 1.53 6.84
N THR A 177 14.55 2.14 5.72
CA THR A 177 14.42 3.61 5.59
C THR A 177 13.09 4.16 6.13
N GLY A 178 12.28 3.35 6.79
CA GLY A 178 10.93 3.73 7.24
C GLY A 178 9.89 3.76 6.12
N HIS A 179 10.32 3.53 4.88
CA HIS A 179 9.43 3.51 3.74
C HIS A 179 8.58 2.23 3.64
N GLY A 180 8.90 1.24 4.43
CA GLY A 180 8.20 -0.03 4.45
C GLY A 180 7.75 -0.49 5.83
N GLN A 181 7.91 0.31 6.86
CA GLN A 181 7.45 -0.05 8.19
C GLN A 181 5.93 0.11 8.31
N LEU A 182 5.31 -0.77 9.11
CA LEU A 182 3.85 -0.95 9.27
C LEU A 182 3.05 0.30 9.43
#